data_d0d206f6bedd79130fc374b038f79ad2
#
_entry.id   d0d206f6bedd79130fc374b038f79ad2
#
_cell.length_a   1.000
_cell.length_b   1.000
_cell.length_c   1.000
_cell.angle_alpha   90.00
_cell.angle_beta   90.00
_cell.angle_gamma   90.00
#
_symmetry.space_group_name_H-M   'P 1'
#
loop_
_entity.id
_entity.type
_entity.pdbx_description
1 polymer ?
#
loop_
_entity_poly.entity_id
_entity_poly.type
_entity_poly.pdbx_seq_one_letter_code
_entity_poly.pdbx_strand_id
1 'polypeptide(L)'
;MRQQFIAALFTAFVAPAAADDIAPGGTLRAVYIGTNPAQATRDPATGVTRGPSYDLTVELARRLRIAVDVKPVAGPAAVIAAVSSGEADIGFVAFEPSRAGTIEFSQTYLLVQQSFIVLDGSSIRTIADIDRPGQKIAGVRDDSISLYLRRQLKQATLVEIANNPAETKRMLAAKEIDAFGASRPRLSALVGETPGTRLLPDNLFGVPQTVIVPKGKATALEAVNRFIDDARAAGLLKAAIERSGVAGLDVAPGGSWKPTAP
;
A
#
# COMPACT_ATOMS: atom_id res chain seq x y z
N MET A 1 -31.42 40.94 -5.61
CA MET A 1 -30.42 40.73 -4.55
C MET A 1 -29.75 39.37 -4.79
N ARG A 2 -28.51 39.35 -5.33
CA ARG A 2 -27.72 38.11 -5.53
C ARG A 2 -26.78 37.98 -4.33
N GLN A 3 -27.03 37.00 -3.48
CA GLN A 3 -26.10 36.62 -2.41
C GLN A 3 -24.93 35.86 -3.06
N GLN A 4 -23.75 36.45 -3.03
CA GLN A 4 -22.50 35.76 -3.36
C GLN A 4 -22.06 34.96 -2.13
N PHE A 5 -22.10 33.62 -2.23
CA PHE A 5 -21.46 32.73 -1.29
C PHE A 5 -19.94 32.75 -1.54
N ILE A 6 -19.21 33.42 -0.65
CA ILE A 6 -17.75 33.34 -0.59
C ILE A 6 -17.41 32.02 0.11
N ALA A 7 -16.98 31.04 -0.66
CA ALA A 7 -16.39 29.83 -0.11
C ALA A 7 -15.01 30.19 0.48
N ALA A 8 -14.92 30.27 1.81
CA ALA A 8 -13.66 30.42 2.49
C ALA A 8 -12.86 29.11 2.37
N LEU A 9 -11.83 29.11 1.52
CA LEU A 9 -10.81 28.06 1.52
C LEU A 9 -10.04 28.16 2.85
N PHE A 10 -10.37 27.30 3.80
CA PHE A 10 -9.54 27.06 4.98
C PHE A 10 -8.28 26.28 4.54
N THR A 11 -7.24 26.99 4.15
CA THR A 11 -5.89 26.42 4.07
C THR A 11 -5.40 26.26 5.51
N ALA A 12 -5.51 25.04 6.05
CA ALA A 12 -4.90 24.72 7.33
C ALA A 12 -3.38 24.94 7.23
N PHE A 13 -2.91 25.91 7.96
CA PHE A 13 -1.51 26.34 8.03
C PHE A 13 -0.78 25.31 8.92
N VAL A 14 0.00 24.42 8.33
CA VAL A 14 0.97 23.62 9.09
C VAL A 14 2.08 24.58 9.49
N ALA A 15 2.28 24.74 10.80
CA ALA A 15 3.24 25.71 11.34
C ALA A 15 4.70 25.36 10.96
N PRO A 16 5.60 26.33 10.83
CA PRO A 16 7.03 26.09 10.52
C PRO A 16 7.74 25.11 11.48
N ALA A 17 7.31 25.01 12.74
CA ALA A 17 7.82 24.02 13.69
C ALA A 17 7.64 22.56 13.22
N ALA A 18 6.59 22.24 12.45
CA ALA A 18 6.38 20.89 11.94
C ALA A 18 7.38 20.51 10.82
N ALA A 19 7.95 21.48 10.10
CA ALA A 19 8.96 21.22 9.08
C ALA A 19 10.26 20.73 9.73
N ASP A 20 10.72 21.38 10.79
CA ASP A 20 11.94 21.02 11.52
C ASP A 20 11.79 19.67 12.25
N ASP A 21 10.59 19.33 12.72
CA ASP A 21 10.31 18.05 13.36
C ASP A 21 10.41 16.88 12.37
N ILE A 22 9.88 17.05 11.15
CA ILE A 22 9.85 16.00 10.13
C ILE A 22 11.16 15.98 9.32
N ALA A 23 11.61 17.14 8.84
CA ALA A 23 12.74 17.27 7.93
C ALA A 23 13.70 18.41 8.35
N PRO A 24 14.50 18.22 9.40
CA PRO A 24 15.35 19.27 9.97
C PRO A 24 16.41 19.81 9.01
N GLY A 25 16.68 19.09 7.92
CA GLY A 25 17.61 19.53 6.87
C GLY A 25 16.99 20.43 5.79
N GLY A 26 15.74 20.88 5.92
CA GLY A 26 15.05 21.73 4.94
C GLY A 26 14.69 21.04 3.61
N THR A 27 14.92 19.73 3.53
CA THR A 27 14.51 18.85 2.41
C THR A 27 13.83 17.61 2.97
N LEU A 28 12.59 17.33 2.57
CA LEU A 28 11.90 16.11 2.93
C LEU A 28 12.46 14.95 2.10
N ARG A 29 13.20 14.08 2.75
CA ARG A 29 13.77 12.87 2.14
C ARG A 29 12.82 11.70 2.41
N ALA A 30 12.29 11.11 1.36
CA ALA A 30 11.34 10.01 1.46
C ALA A 30 11.77 8.81 0.62
N VAL A 31 11.49 7.60 1.11
CA VAL A 31 11.77 6.36 0.40
C VAL A 31 10.53 5.50 0.27
N TYR A 32 10.40 4.83 -0.89
CA TYR A 32 9.33 3.90 -1.18
C TYR A 32 9.85 2.63 -1.86
N ILE A 33 9.07 1.55 -1.85
CA ILE A 33 9.45 0.29 -2.48
C ILE A 33 9.27 0.40 -3.99
N GLY A 34 10.37 0.50 -4.75
CA GLY A 34 10.36 0.77 -6.19
C GLY A 34 9.63 -0.27 -7.05
N THR A 35 9.47 -1.49 -6.55
CA THR A 35 8.74 -2.58 -7.22
C THR A 35 7.27 -2.67 -6.80
N ASN A 36 6.79 -1.75 -5.95
CA ASN A 36 5.42 -1.77 -5.45
C ASN A 36 4.55 -0.71 -6.14
N PRO A 37 3.75 -1.07 -7.15
CA PRO A 37 2.91 -0.12 -7.88
C PRO A 37 1.83 0.54 -7.02
N ALA A 38 1.46 -0.07 -5.88
CA ALA A 38 0.53 0.53 -4.92
C ALA A 38 1.12 1.76 -4.21
N GLN A 39 2.44 1.90 -4.19
CA GLN A 39 3.14 3.06 -3.59
C GLN A 39 3.46 4.11 -4.64
N ALA A 40 4.28 3.75 -5.62
CA ALA A 40 4.60 4.59 -6.76
C ALA A 40 5.24 3.78 -7.90
N THR A 41 5.08 4.30 -9.12
CA THR A 41 5.74 3.79 -10.32
C THR A 41 6.51 4.92 -11.00
N ARG A 42 7.67 4.60 -11.55
CA ARG A 42 8.44 5.50 -12.39
C ARG A 42 8.34 5.07 -13.85
N ASP A 43 7.89 5.96 -14.68
CA ASP A 43 7.84 5.75 -16.13
C ASP A 43 9.29 5.70 -16.66
N PRO A 44 9.73 4.59 -17.28
CA PRO A 44 11.10 4.45 -17.75
C PRO A 44 11.44 5.37 -18.93
N ALA A 45 10.44 5.78 -19.72
CA ALA A 45 10.65 6.62 -20.89
C ALA A 45 10.76 8.10 -20.54
N THR A 46 9.92 8.56 -19.60
CA THR A 46 9.82 9.98 -19.22
C THR A 46 10.54 10.30 -17.91
N GLY A 47 10.85 9.30 -17.08
CA GLY A 47 11.38 9.45 -15.75
C GLY A 47 10.38 10.00 -14.72
N VAL A 48 9.13 10.22 -15.11
CA VAL A 48 8.08 10.76 -14.24
C VAL A 48 7.65 9.71 -13.23
N THR A 49 7.68 10.06 -11.95
CA THR A 49 7.19 9.21 -10.86
C THR A 49 5.74 9.62 -10.52
N ARG A 50 4.88 8.65 -10.32
CA ARG A 50 3.45 8.82 -9.96
C ARG A 50 3.04 7.75 -8.97
N GLY A 51 2.05 8.05 -8.14
CA GLY A 51 1.44 7.10 -7.22
C GLY A 51 1.17 7.69 -5.84
N PRO A 52 0.33 7.01 -5.04
CA PRO A 52 -0.17 7.58 -3.79
C PRO A 52 0.93 8.02 -2.81
N SER A 53 1.99 7.24 -2.63
CA SER A 53 3.09 7.60 -1.71
C SER A 53 3.90 8.80 -2.22
N TYR A 54 4.19 8.84 -3.53
CA TYR A 54 4.89 9.96 -4.16
C TYR A 54 4.07 11.25 -4.05
N ASP A 55 2.80 11.19 -4.44
CA ASP A 55 1.89 12.34 -4.42
C ASP A 55 1.71 12.90 -2.99
N LEU A 56 1.59 12.00 -2.00
CA LEU A 56 1.53 12.39 -0.59
C LEU A 56 2.81 13.11 -0.14
N THR A 57 3.96 12.58 -0.51
CA THR A 57 5.24 13.17 -0.12
C THR A 57 5.41 14.57 -0.71
N VAL A 58 5.10 14.74 -2.00
CA VAL A 58 5.18 16.04 -2.68
C VAL A 58 4.22 17.04 -2.04
N GLU A 59 2.99 16.63 -1.71
CA GLU A 59 2.03 17.50 -1.05
C GLU A 59 2.43 17.86 0.39
N LEU A 60 3.01 16.92 1.14
CA LEU A 60 3.55 17.19 2.47
C LEU A 60 4.66 18.24 2.41
N ALA A 61 5.66 18.06 1.53
CA ALA A 61 6.75 19.01 1.35
C ALA A 61 6.25 20.41 0.92
N ARG A 62 5.26 20.44 0.01
CA ARG A 62 4.61 21.70 -0.41
C ARG A 62 3.95 22.43 0.77
N ARG A 63 3.25 21.71 1.65
CA ARG A 63 2.64 22.32 2.85
C ARG A 63 3.67 22.80 3.86
N LEU A 64 4.75 22.05 4.01
CA LEU A 64 5.90 22.43 4.86
C LEU A 64 6.75 23.54 4.24
N ARG A 65 6.60 23.87 2.94
CA ARG A 65 7.37 24.83 2.17
C ARG A 65 8.87 24.51 2.12
N ILE A 66 9.21 23.23 2.00
CA ILE A 66 10.57 22.71 1.89
C ILE A 66 10.76 21.96 0.58
N ALA A 67 12.03 21.73 0.22
CA ALA A 67 12.37 20.87 -0.90
C ALA A 67 11.97 19.40 -0.65
N VAL A 68 11.90 18.59 -1.71
CA VAL A 68 11.55 17.17 -1.63
C VAL A 68 12.51 16.32 -2.45
N ASP A 69 12.92 15.18 -1.86
CA ASP A 69 13.72 14.14 -2.52
C ASP A 69 13.07 12.79 -2.25
N VAL A 70 12.56 12.13 -3.32
CA VAL A 70 11.83 10.85 -3.21
C VAL A 70 12.57 9.78 -3.98
N LYS A 71 13.00 8.71 -3.29
CA LYS A 71 13.82 7.65 -3.89
C LYS A 71 13.18 6.27 -3.78
N PRO A 72 13.23 5.47 -4.86
CA PRO A 72 12.89 4.06 -4.78
C PRO A 72 13.99 3.26 -4.07
N VAL A 73 13.59 2.26 -3.28
CA VAL A 73 14.49 1.26 -2.67
C VAL A 73 14.00 -0.16 -2.94
N ALA A 74 14.84 -1.15 -2.68
CA ALA A 74 14.60 -2.53 -3.10
C ALA A 74 13.41 -3.23 -2.39
N GLY A 75 13.12 -2.86 -1.12
CA GLY A 75 12.06 -3.53 -0.36
C GLY A 75 11.88 -2.99 1.04
N PRO A 76 11.00 -3.61 1.86
CA PRO A 76 10.67 -3.12 3.20
C PRO A 76 11.88 -2.96 4.13
N ALA A 77 12.81 -3.90 4.11
CA ALA A 77 14.03 -3.83 4.92
C ALA A 77 14.87 -2.59 4.58
N ALA A 78 15.00 -2.25 3.29
CA ALA A 78 15.73 -1.07 2.84
C ALA A 78 15.01 0.25 3.22
N VAL A 79 13.67 0.28 3.17
CA VAL A 79 12.88 1.42 3.67
C VAL A 79 13.13 1.63 5.17
N ILE A 80 13.03 0.56 5.96
CA ILE A 80 13.24 0.62 7.41
C ILE A 80 14.67 1.05 7.74
N ALA A 81 15.67 0.51 7.04
CA ALA A 81 17.08 0.86 7.24
C ALA A 81 17.32 2.35 6.95
N ALA A 82 16.84 2.87 5.83
CA ALA A 82 17.01 4.27 5.45
C ALA A 82 16.35 5.23 6.45
N VAL A 83 15.15 4.90 6.96
CA VAL A 83 14.47 5.73 7.96
C VAL A 83 15.15 5.63 9.32
N SER A 84 15.49 4.43 9.78
CA SER A 84 16.11 4.24 11.11
C SER A 84 17.53 4.82 11.21
N SER A 85 18.28 4.88 10.09
CA SER A 85 19.61 5.51 10.04
C SER A 85 19.57 7.03 9.88
N GLY A 86 18.41 7.62 9.57
CA GLY A 86 18.27 9.04 9.26
C GLY A 86 18.72 9.41 7.83
N GLU A 87 18.93 8.44 6.94
CA GLU A 87 19.13 8.67 5.52
C GLU A 87 17.86 9.22 4.86
N ALA A 88 16.69 8.74 5.31
CA ALA A 88 15.38 9.28 4.96
C ALA A 88 14.63 9.75 6.21
N ASP A 89 13.84 10.81 6.06
CA ASP A 89 13.00 11.36 7.12
C ASP A 89 11.70 10.56 7.28
N ILE A 90 11.14 10.08 6.18
CA ILE A 90 9.96 9.23 6.13
C ILE A 90 10.13 8.08 5.13
N GLY A 91 9.35 7.03 5.32
CA GLY A 91 9.29 5.89 4.39
C GLY A 91 7.89 5.29 4.32
N PHE A 92 7.65 4.46 3.29
CA PHE A 92 6.35 3.84 3.03
C PHE A 92 6.47 2.33 3.10
N VAL A 93 5.69 1.71 4.00
CA VAL A 93 5.62 0.24 4.15
C VAL A 93 4.22 -0.21 4.57
N ALA A 94 3.91 -1.47 4.29
CA ALA A 94 2.77 -2.12 4.92
C ALA A 94 2.98 -2.22 6.43
N PHE A 95 1.91 -1.99 7.19
CA PHE A 95 1.94 -2.18 8.63
C PHE A 95 2.18 -3.65 8.98
N GLU A 96 3.20 -3.89 9.79
CA GLU A 96 3.54 -5.20 10.34
C GLU A 96 4.15 -4.98 11.73
N PRO A 97 3.50 -5.46 12.81
CA PRO A 97 3.98 -5.23 14.18
C PRO A 97 5.42 -5.65 14.44
N SER A 98 5.88 -6.73 13.81
CA SER A 98 7.25 -7.23 13.95
C SER A 98 8.33 -6.27 13.45
N ARG A 99 7.96 -5.24 12.66
CA ARG A 99 8.87 -4.21 12.13
C ARG A 99 9.07 -3.01 13.06
N ALA A 100 8.33 -2.92 14.18
CA ALA A 100 8.31 -1.75 15.07
C ALA A 100 9.56 -1.58 15.96
N GLY A 101 10.69 -2.21 15.64
CA GLY A 101 11.90 -2.15 16.45
C GLY A 101 12.55 -0.76 16.52
N THR A 102 12.85 -0.17 15.35
CA THR A 102 13.61 1.08 15.19
C THR A 102 12.82 2.20 14.53
N ILE A 103 11.56 1.95 14.19
CA ILE A 103 10.65 2.89 13.51
C ILE A 103 9.33 2.97 14.25
N GLU A 104 8.56 4.01 13.93
CA GLU A 104 7.16 4.15 14.34
C GLU A 104 6.26 4.29 13.11
N PHE A 105 5.06 3.71 13.21
CA PHE A 105 4.07 3.71 12.13
C PHE A 105 3.06 4.83 12.33
N SER A 106 2.74 5.54 11.26
CA SER A 106 1.59 6.42 11.20
C SER A 106 0.27 5.64 11.24
N GLN A 107 -0.84 6.35 11.29
CA GLN A 107 -2.13 5.78 10.90
C GLN A 107 -2.08 5.23 9.46
N THR A 108 -3.00 4.33 9.14
CA THR A 108 -3.17 3.82 7.78
C THR A 108 -3.68 4.91 6.85
N TYR A 109 -2.98 5.15 5.74
CA TYR A 109 -3.44 6.10 4.71
C TYR A 109 -4.13 5.40 3.53
N LEU A 110 -3.75 4.15 3.24
CA LEU A 110 -4.16 3.37 2.09
C LEU A 110 -4.35 1.90 2.48
N LEU A 111 -5.33 1.23 1.87
CA LEU A 111 -5.51 -0.22 1.92
C LEU A 111 -5.19 -0.81 0.55
N VAL A 112 -4.33 -1.83 0.52
CA VAL A 112 -4.06 -2.63 -0.68
C VAL A 112 -4.88 -3.91 -0.59
N GLN A 113 -5.94 -4.01 -1.41
CA GLN A 113 -6.87 -5.12 -1.37
C GLN A 113 -6.21 -6.42 -1.84
N GLN A 114 -6.52 -7.50 -1.15
CA GLN A 114 -6.12 -8.86 -1.48
C GLN A 114 -7.29 -9.61 -2.10
N SER A 115 -7.01 -10.46 -3.09
CA SER A 115 -8.02 -11.30 -3.76
C SER A 115 -7.36 -12.53 -4.37
N PHE A 116 -8.04 -13.20 -5.30
CA PHE A 116 -7.55 -14.40 -5.97
C PHE A 116 -7.77 -14.35 -7.48
N ILE A 117 -6.84 -14.97 -8.20
CA ILE A 117 -6.98 -15.34 -9.60
C ILE A 117 -7.30 -16.83 -9.68
N VAL A 118 -8.21 -17.18 -10.59
CA VAL A 118 -8.65 -18.55 -10.88
C VAL A 118 -8.76 -18.76 -12.40
N LEU A 119 -8.81 -20.00 -12.87
CA LEU A 119 -9.16 -20.29 -14.26
C LEU A 119 -10.60 -19.86 -14.55
N ASP A 120 -10.90 -19.43 -15.78
CA ASP A 120 -12.24 -19.01 -16.22
C ASP A 120 -13.32 -20.08 -15.95
N GLY A 121 -12.97 -21.34 -16.21
CA GLY A 121 -13.82 -22.51 -15.97
C GLY A 121 -13.90 -22.96 -14.52
N SER A 122 -13.22 -22.32 -13.57
CA SER A 122 -13.24 -22.68 -12.14
C SER A 122 -14.64 -22.51 -11.54
N SER A 123 -15.01 -23.42 -10.64
CA SER A 123 -16.23 -23.32 -9.81
C SER A 123 -16.13 -22.27 -8.71
N ILE A 124 -14.92 -21.81 -8.38
CA ILE A 124 -14.68 -20.71 -7.42
C ILE A 124 -15.13 -19.40 -8.07
N ARG A 125 -16.19 -18.79 -7.55
CA ARG A 125 -16.77 -17.54 -8.07
C ARG A 125 -16.55 -16.34 -7.17
N THR A 126 -16.45 -16.58 -5.86
CA THR A 126 -16.32 -15.57 -4.81
C THR A 126 -15.28 -16.00 -3.78
N ILE A 127 -14.91 -15.08 -2.89
CA ILE A 127 -14.04 -15.39 -1.75
C ILE A 127 -14.61 -16.49 -0.84
N ALA A 128 -15.93 -16.57 -0.71
CA ALA A 128 -16.60 -17.61 0.10
C ALA A 128 -16.38 -19.03 -0.44
N ASP A 129 -16.02 -19.17 -1.71
CA ASP A 129 -15.77 -20.47 -2.33
C ASP A 129 -14.33 -20.99 -2.12
N ILE A 130 -13.44 -20.19 -1.53
CA ILE A 130 -12.01 -20.50 -1.42
C ILE A 130 -11.72 -21.63 -0.43
N ASP A 131 -12.42 -21.66 0.71
CA ASP A 131 -12.15 -22.65 1.77
C ASP A 131 -13.11 -23.85 1.69
N ARG A 132 -12.91 -24.68 0.68
CA ARG A 132 -13.69 -25.93 0.50
C ARG A 132 -12.77 -27.16 0.49
N PRO A 133 -13.28 -28.34 0.90
CA PRO A 133 -12.52 -29.58 0.88
C PRO A 133 -11.96 -29.90 -0.52
N GLY A 134 -10.69 -30.31 -0.55
CA GLY A 134 -10.01 -30.73 -1.77
C GLY A 134 -9.43 -29.59 -2.60
N GLN A 135 -9.73 -28.33 -2.30
CA GLN A 135 -9.13 -27.20 -2.99
C GLN A 135 -7.70 -26.94 -2.54
N LYS A 136 -6.87 -26.49 -3.46
CA LYS A 136 -5.48 -26.09 -3.26
C LYS A 136 -5.33 -24.61 -3.56
N ILE A 137 -5.16 -23.82 -2.51
CA ILE A 137 -5.09 -22.35 -2.58
C ILE A 137 -3.63 -21.94 -2.44
N ALA A 138 -3.07 -21.34 -3.50
CA ALA A 138 -1.68 -20.92 -3.46
C ALA A 138 -1.54 -19.46 -3.01
N GLY A 139 -0.41 -19.17 -2.35
CA GLY A 139 0.06 -17.85 -2.04
C GLY A 139 1.59 -17.83 -1.97
N VAL A 140 2.20 -16.66 -2.12
CA VAL A 140 3.65 -16.53 -1.99
C VAL A 140 4.02 -16.67 -0.51
N ARG A 141 5.03 -17.50 -0.25
CA ARG A 141 5.53 -17.72 1.11
C ARG A 141 5.84 -16.41 1.80
N ASP A 142 5.40 -16.30 3.06
CA ASP A 142 5.57 -15.14 3.94
C ASP A 142 4.94 -13.81 3.44
N ASP A 143 4.16 -13.86 2.37
CA ASP A 143 3.31 -12.73 1.95
C ASP A 143 2.08 -12.59 2.87
N SER A 144 1.53 -11.38 2.98
CA SER A 144 0.39 -11.09 3.88
C SER A 144 -0.79 -12.03 3.67
N ILE A 145 -1.07 -12.39 2.39
CA ILE A 145 -2.17 -13.30 2.10
C ILE A 145 -1.89 -14.74 2.56
N SER A 146 -0.66 -15.25 2.39
CA SER A 146 -0.28 -16.59 2.86
C SER A 146 -0.31 -16.68 4.38
N LEU A 147 0.17 -15.64 5.06
CA LEU A 147 0.10 -15.53 6.52
C LEU A 147 -1.36 -15.53 7.01
N TYR A 148 -2.24 -14.82 6.31
CA TYR A 148 -3.67 -14.81 6.61
C TYR A 148 -4.29 -16.20 6.36
N LEU A 149 -4.09 -16.79 5.18
CA LEU A 149 -4.65 -18.09 4.81
C LEU A 149 -4.19 -19.20 5.74
N ARG A 150 -2.93 -19.19 6.18
CA ARG A 150 -2.38 -20.16 7.16
C ARG A 150 -3.17 -20.18 8.48
N ARG A 151 -3.72 -19.03 8.87
CA ARG A 151 -4.54 -18.90 10.10
C ARG A 151 -6.01 -19.19 9.88
N GLN A 152 -6.52 -18.93 8.66
CA GLN A 152 -7.96 -18.91 8.41
C GLN A 152 -8.52 -20.13 7.68
N LEU A 153 -7.73 -20.76 6.79
CA LEU A 153 -8.20 -21.94 6.06
C LEU A 153 -8.44 -23.11 7.03
N LYS A 154 -9.59 -23.77 6.85
CA LYS A 154 -10.04 -24.92 7.68
C LYS A 154 -10.22 -26.18 6.86
N GLN A 155 -10.51 -26.07 5.57
CA GLN A 155 -10.89 -27.17 4.69
C GLN A 155 -10.00 -27.27 3.45
N ALA A 156 -9.62 -26.14 2.87
CA ALA A 156 -8.71 -26.09 1.73
C ALA A 156 -7.25 -26.24 2.16
N THR A 157 -6.40 -26.70 1.25
CA THR A 157 -4.97 -26.84 1.47
C THR A 157 -4.24 -25.58 1.00
N LEU A 158 -3.46 -24.95 1.89
CA LEU A 158 -2.54 -23.87 1.50
C LEU A 158 -1.32 -24.45 0.81
N VAL A 159 -0.99 -23.91 -0.38
CA VAL A 159 0.22 -24.22 -1.14
C VAL A 159 1.10 -22.98 -1.17
N GLU A 160 2.17 -22.98 -0.38
CA GLU A 160 3.11 -21.85 -0.36
C GLU A 160 4.16 -21.99 -1.46
N ILE A 161 4.19 -21.03 -2.37
CA ILE A 161 5.08 -21.01 -3.52
C ILE A 161 6.12 -19.90 -3.43
N ALA A 162 7.18 -19.98 -4.22
CA ALA A 162 8.14 -18.90 -4.39
C ALA A 162 7.48 -17.72 -5.16
N ASN A 163 8.06 -16.52 -5.02
CA ASN A 163 7.63 -15.36 -5.80
C ASN A 163 8.11 -15.50 -7.27
N ASN A 164 7.44 -16.36 -8.02
CA ASN A 164 7.74 -16.63 -9.42
C ASN A 164 6.45 -16.62 -10.27
N PRO A 165 6.17 -15.55 -11.05
CA PRO A 165 4.98 -15.45 -11.87
C PRO A 165 4.86 -16.56 -12.91
N ALA A 166 5.96 -16.99 -13.52
CA ALA A 166 5.95 -18.06 -14.53
C ALA A 166 5.51 -19.40 -13.92
N GLU A 167 6.00 -19.72 -12.74
CA GLU A 167 5.59 -20.91 -11.99
C GLU A 167 4.13 -20.86 -11.57
N THR A 168 3.66 -19.70 -11.10
CA THR A 168 2.23 -19.49 -10.76
C THR A 168 1.32 -19.77 -11.96
N LYS A 169 1.68 -19.24 -13.15
CA LYS A 169 0.94 -19.46 -14.40
C LYS A 169 0.91 -20.94 -14.77
N ARG A 170 2.06 -21.60 -14.70
CA ARG A 170 2.18 -23.05 -15.00
C ARG A 170 1.29 -23.88 -14.06
N MET A 171 1.34 -23.63 -12.76
CA MET A 171 0.57 -24.37 -11.76
C MET A 171 -0.93 -24.19 -11.94
N LEU A 172 -1.41 -22.97 -12.25
CA LEU A 172 -2.81 -22.72 -12.58
C LEU A 172 -3.25 -23.50 -13.83
N ALA A 173 -2.48 -23.41 -14.92
CA ALA A 173 -2.78 -24.07 -16.18
C ALA A 173 -2.80 -25.61 -16.03
N ALA A 174 -1.88 -26.16 -15.25
CA ALA A 174 -1.81 -27.59 -14.95
C ALA A 174 -2.84 -28.07 -13.90
N LYS A 175 -3.66 -27.16 -13.34
CA LYS A 175 -4.60 -27.43 -12.24
C LYS A 175 -3.93 -28.06 -11.00
N GLU A 176 -2.67 -27.74 -10.77
CA GLU A 176 -1.94 -28.11 -9.56
C GLU A 176 -2.39 -27.26 -8.37
N ILE A 177 -2.92 -26.06 -8.65
CA ILE A 177 -3.59 -25.16 -7.73
C ILE A 177 -4.93 -24.71 -8.34
N ASP A 178 -5.93 -24.47 -7.48
CA ASP A 178 -7.28 -24.05 -7.89
C ASP A 178 -7.44 -22.53 -7.89
N ALA A 179 -6.68 -21.84 -7.02
CA ALA A 179 -6.63 -20.39 -6.94
C ALA A 179 -5.24 -19.91 -6.49
N PHE A 180 -4.86 -18.73 -6.91
CA PHE A 180 -3.67 -18.03 -6.41
C PHE A 180 -4.06 -16.69 -5.81
N GLY A 181 -3.68 -16.48 -4.54
CA GLY A 181 -3.95 -15.27 -3.78
C GLY A 181 -2.76 -14.31 -3.78
N ALA A 182 -3.05 -13.02 -3.97
CA ALA A 182 -2.08 -11.91 -3.88
C ALA A 182 -2.80 -10.56 -3.79
N SER A 183 -2.04 -9.47 -3.76
CA SER A 183 -2.62 -8.13 -3.89
C SER A 183 -3.30 -7.94 -5.26
N ARG A 184 -4.42 -7.23 -5.28
CA ARG A 184 -5.13 -6.92 -6.53
C ARG A 184 -4.26 -6.30 -7.61
N PRO A 185 -3.36 -5.34 -7.33
CA PRO A 185 -2.46 -4.82 -8.36
C PRO A 185 -1.65 -5.92 -9.05
N ARG A 186 -1.10 -6.85 -8.26
CA ARG A 186 -0.33 -7.99 -8.79
C ARG A 186 -1.21 -8.96 -9.58
N LEU A 187 -2.40 -9.28 -9.06
CA LEU A 187 -3.33 -10.17 -9.74
C LEU A 187 -3.83 -9.59 -11.05
N SER A 188 -4.11 -8.28 -11.10
CA SER A 188 -4.53 -7.59 -12.33
C SER A 188 -3.46 -7.67 -13.42
N ALA A 189 -2.19 -7.47 -13.07
CA ALA A 189 -1.09 -7.66 -14.00
C ALA A 189 -1.01 -9.12 -14.48
N LEU A 190 -1.14 -10.09 -13.57
CA LEU A 190 -1.04 -11.51 -13.88
C LEU A 190 -2.17 -11.98 -14.81
N VAL A 191 -3.42 -11.50 -14.59
CA VAL A 191 -4.57 -11.79 -15.49
C VAL A 191 -4.29 -11.29 -16.91
N GLY A 192 -3.77 -10.06 -17.05
CA GLY A 192 -3.43 -9.50 -18.36
C GLY A 192 -2.40 -10.33 -19.14
N GLU A 193 -1.55 -11.09 -18.43
CA GLU A 193 -0.51 -11.94 -19.00
C GLU A 193 -0.87 -13.43 -19.06
N THR A 194 -2.06 -13.83 -18.58
CA THR A 194 -2.45 -15.25 -18.46
C THR A 194 -3.87 -15.44 -19.01
N PRO A 195 -4.03 -15.58 -20.33
CA PRO A 195 -5.33 -15.86 -20.94
C PRO A 195 -6.00 -17.09 -20.32
N GLY A 196 -7.34 -17.06 -20.22
CA GLY A 196 -8.12 -18.14 -19.61
C GLY A 196 -8.18 -18.09 -18.08
N THR A 197 -7.79 -16.94 -17.49
CA THR A 197 -7.90 -16.69 -16.06
C THR A 197 -8.73 -15.43 -15.76
N ARG A 198 -9.34 -15.39 -14.59
CA ARG A 198 -10.07 -14.22 -14.10
C ARG A 198 -9.76 -13.91 -12.65
N LEU A 199 -9.85 -12.65 -12.31
CA LEU A 199 -9.80 -12.14 -10.94
C LEU A 199 -11.16 -12.31 -10.28
N LEU A 200 -11.20 -12.72 -9.00
CA LEU A 200 -12.46 -12.74 -8.25
C LEU A 200 -12.97 -11.29 -8.04
N PRO A 201 -14.30 -11.08 -8.06
CA PRO A 201 -14.89 -9.74 -7.96
C PRO A 201 -14.69 -9.10 -6.60
N ASP A 202 -14.74 -9.87 -5.55
CA ASP A 202 -14.67 -9.46 -4.15
C ASP A 202 -13.23 -9.41 -3.61
N ASN A 203 -13.07 -8.72 -2.48
CA ASN A 203 -11.81 -8.60 -1.75
C ASN A 203 -11.83 -9.46 -0.49
N LEU A 204 -10.71 -10.08 -0.17
CA LEU A 204 -10.54 -10.85 1.06
C LEU A 204 -10.31 -9.94 2.27
N PHE A 205 -9.35 -9.03 2.16
CA PHE A 205 -9.05 -7.96 3.13
C PHE A 205 -8.14 -6.92 2.50
N GLY A 206 -7.99 -5.76 3.17
CA GLY A 206 -7.06 -4.72 2.79
C GLY A 206 -5.81 -4.73 3.68
N VAL A 207 -4.63 -4.78 3.07
CA VAL A 207 -3.35 -4.64 3.78
C VAL A 207 -3.09 -3.16 4.07
N PRO A 208 -2.99 -2.76 5.37
CA PRO A 208 -2.75 -1.37 5.74
C PRO A 208 -1.39 -0.87 5.24
N GLN A 209 -1.38 0.27 4.57
CA GLN A 209 -0.16 0.99 4.20
C GLN A 209 0.02 2.20 5.10
N THR A 210 1.24 2.40 5.56
CA THR A 210 1.60 3.43 6.53
C THR A 210 2.80 4.24 6.08
N VAL A 211 2.90 5.44 6.61
CA VAL A 211 4.15 6.20 6.63
C VAL A 211 4.91 5.81 7.89
N ILE A 212 6.21 5.61 7.79
CA ILE A 212 7.07 5.38 8.95
C ILE A 212 7.99 6.57 9.19
N VAL A 213 8.27 6.81 10.46
CA VAL A 213 9.27 7.79 10.93
C VAL A 213 10.29 7.10 11.85
N PRO A 214 11.46 7.68 12.10
CA PRO A 214 12.41 7.12 13.07
C PRO A 214 11.78 7.02 14.47
N LYS A 215 12.15 6.00 15.22
CA LYS A 215 11.68 5.81 16.60
C LYS A 215 12.06 7.00 17.48
N GLY A 216 11.13 7.40 18.36
CA GLY A 216 11.31 8.53 19.28
C GLY A 216 11.02 9.91 18.66
N LYS A 217 10.56 9.96 17.41
CA LYS A 217 10.15 11.19 16.73
C LYS A 217 8.64 11.44 16.87
N ALA A 218 8.14 11.52 18.09
CA ALA A 218 6.71 11.61 18.38
C ALA A 218 6.05 12.84 17.71
N THR A 219 6.70 14.00 17.71
CA THR A 219 6.18 15.22 17.07
C THR A 219 6.10 15.09 15.55
N ALA A 220 7.09 14.44 14.91
CA ALA A 220 7.06 14.12 13.48
C ALA A 220 5.91 13.15 13.16
N LEU A 221 5.75 12.09 13.95
CA LEU A 221 4.66 11.12 13.79
C LEU A 221 3.28 11.78 13.90
N GLU A 222 3.10 12.64 14.89
CA GLU A 222 1.86 13.38 15.09
C GLU A 222 1.56 14.32 13.92
N ALA A 223 2.58 15.03 13.42
CA ALA A 223 2.45 15.91 12.26
C ALA A 223 2.09 15.11 10.98
N VAL A 224 2.71 13.96 10.76
CA VAL A 224 2.38 13.04 9.65
C VAL A 224 0.95 12.54 9.78
N ASN A 225 0.50 12.15 10.98
CA ASN A 225 -0.86 11.68 11.21
C ASN A 225 -1.90 12.77 10.92
N ARG A 226 -1.68 14.00 11.39
CA ARG A 226 -2.55 15.14 11.06
C ARG A 226 -2.60 15.42 9.56
N PHE A 227 -1.45 15.37 8.90
CA PHE A 227 -1.38 15.53 7.45
C PHE A 227 -2.19 14.45 6.71
N ILE A 228 -2.15 13.19 7.15
CA ILE A 228 -2.94 12.10 6.55
C ILE A 228 -4.44 12.35 6.73
N ASP A 229 -4.88 12.83 7.90
CA ASP A 229 -6.28 13.18 8.14
C ASP A 229 -6.73 14.34 7.23
N ASP A 230 -5.92 15.38 7.12
CA ASP A 230 -6.19 16.51 6.23
C ASP A 230 -6.23 16.08 4.75
N ALA A 231 -5.28 15.23 4.32
CA ALA A 231 -5.22 14.72 2.95
C ALA A 231 -6.45 13.85 2.63
N ARG A 232 -6.93 13.08 3.60
CA ARG A 232 -8.16 12.28 3.50
C ARG A 232 -9.37 13.19 3.37
N ALA A 233 -9.53 14.14 4.28
CA ALA A 233 -10.66 15.07 4.31
C ALA A 233 -10.73 15.94 3.04
N ALA A 234 -9.59 16.35 2.49
CA ALA A 234 -9.48 17.11 1.25
C ALA A 234 -9.62 16.26 -0.03
N GLY A 235 -9.83 14.93 0.07
CA GLY A 235 -9.94 14.04 -1.08
C GLY A 235 -8.62 13.77 -1.82
N LEU A 236 -7.47 14.21 -1.29
CA LEU A 236 -6.17 14.09 -1.96
C LEU A 236 -5.73 12.62 -2.08
N LEU A 237 -6.00 11.79 -1.06
CA LEU A 237 -5.73 10.35 -1.09
C LEU A 237 -6.51 9.67 -2.21
N LYS A 238 -7.82 9.96 -2.32
CA LYS A 238 -8.68 9.43 -3.39
C LYS A 238 -8.17 9.84 -4.76
N ALA A 239 -7.87 11.12 -4.94
CA ALA A 239 -7.36 11.65 -6.21
C ALA A 239 -6.00 11.04 -6.58
N ALA A 240 -5.11 10.78 -5.61
CA ALA A 240 -3.81 10.11 -5.85
C ALA A 240 -3.98 8.66 -6.30
N ILE A 241 -4.93 7.92 -5.69
CA ILE A 241 -5.30 6.56 -6.11
C ILE A 241 -5.83 6.58 -7.55
N GLU A 242 -6.79 7.44 -7.85
CA GLU A 242 -7.39 7.56 -9.19
C GLU A 242 -6.34 7.89 -10.26
N ARG A 243 -5.45 8.85 -9.99
CA ARG A 243 -4.35 9.20 -10.91
C ARG A 243 -3.35 8.09 -11.13
N SER A 244 -3.15 7.21 -10.15
CA SER A 244 -2.23 6.08 -10.27
C SER A 244 -2.73 5.05 -11.30
N GLY A 245 -4.04 4.96 -11.53
CA GLY A 245 -4.66 3.93 -12.36
C GLY A 245 -4.53 2.50 -11.81
N VAL A 246 -4.02 2.34 -10.59
CA VAL A 246 -3.78 1.03 -9.97
C VAL A 246 -5.05 0.52 -9.31
N ALA A 247 -5.56 -0.61 -9.78
CA ALA A 247 -6.75 -1.24 -9.23
C ALA A 247 -6.51 -1.86 -7.84
N GLY A 248 -7.55 -1.87 -7.00
CA GLY A 248 -7.51 -2.52 -5.68
C GLY A 248 -6.79 -1.71 -4.61
N LEU A 249 -6.80 -0.40 -4.75
CA LEU A 249 -6.37 0.54 -3.74
C LEU A 249 -7.59 1.28 -3.20
N ASP A 250 -7.73 1.34 -1.88
CA ASP A 250 -8.79 2.10 -1.22
C ASP A 250 -8.20 3.09 -0.21
N VAL A 251 -8.87 4.22 -0.05
CA VAL A 251 -8.56 5.16 1.04
C VAL A 251 -8.89 4.48 2.36
N ALA A 252 -7.93 4.41 3.28
CA ALA A 252 -8.20 3.88 4.60
C ALA A 252 -9.17 4.79 5.37
N PRO A 253 -10.13 4.22 6.12
CA PRO A 253 -11.02 5.01 6.97
C PRO A 253 -10.23 5.82 8.00
N GLY A 254 -10.73 7.02 8.32
CA GLY A 254 -10.17 7.87 9.36
C GLY A 254 -10.51 7.37 10.76
N GLY A 255 -9.87 7.99 11.78
CA GLY A 255 -10.22 7.78 13.18
C GLY A 255 -9.39 6.75 13.92
N SER A 256 -8.41 6.10 13.30
CA SER A 256 -7.47 5.21 13.99
C SER A 256 -6.03 5.60 13.68
N TRP A 257 -5.34 6.16 14.66
CA TRP A 257 -3.91 6.48 14.59
C TRP A 257 -3.02 5.27 14.94
N LYS A 258 -3.63 4.14 15.25
CA LYS A 258 -2.92 2.88 15.46
C LYS A 258 -3.43 1.88 14.42
N PRO A 259 -2.66 1.56 13.39
CA PRO A 259 -3.05 0.56 12.43
C PRO A 259 -3.08 -0.82 13.10
N THR A 260 -3.95 -1.70 12.59
CA THR A 260 -4.04 -3.09 13.02
C THR A 260 -3.74 -4.01 11.84
N ALA A 261 -2.97 -5.07 12.08
CA ALA A 261 -2.80 -6.12 11.08
C ALA A 261 -4.10 -6.88 10.86
N PRO A 262 -4.37 -7.38 9.62
CA PRO A 262 -5.54 -8.17 9.27
C PRO A 262 -5.56 -9.55 9.97
#